data_88307e45555d0c9fdb236d8144f96854
#
_entry.id   88307e45555d0c9fdb236d8144f96854
#
_cell.length_a   1.000
_cell.length_b   1.000
_cell.length_c   1.000
_cell.angle_alpha   90.00
_cell.angle_beta   90.00
_cell.angle_gamma   90.00
#
_symmetry.space_group_name_H-M   'P 1'
#
loop_
_entity.id
_entity.type
_entity.pdbx_description
1 polymer ?
#
loop_
_entity_poly.entity_id
_entity_poly.type
_entity_poly.pdbx_seq_one_letter_code
_entity_poly.pdbx_strand_id
1 'polypeptide(L)'
;MNNREKGSQGEQQALEYLIKKGYKFIDKNWHYSKNAEIDLIMQDKKTLVFVEVKSRTTTNFGHPFEAITQNKIKNIKLAIQAYLIEHAKDFKTENFRIDGIAIIQKPFSIEHLENIY
;
A
#
# COMPACT_ATOMS: atom_id res chain seq x y z
N MET A 1 6.13 -14.45 16.56
CA MET A 1 6.32 -13.45 15.50
C MET A 1 6.09 -12.06 16.08
N ASN A 2 7.04 -11.16 15.94
CA ASN A 2 6.91 -9.78 16.41
C ASN A 2 6.14 -8.91 15.38
N ASN A 3 5.86 -7.66 15.73
CA ASN A 3 5.07 -6.77 14.86
C ASN A 3 5.74 -6.48 13.53
N ARG A 4 7.06 -6.40 13.52
CA ARG A 4 7.83 -6.15 12.30
C ARG A 4 7.72 -7.33 11.32
N GLU A 5 7.83 -8.54 11.85
CA GLU A 5 7.71 -9.76 11.03
C GLU A 5 6.30 -9.92 10.47
N LYS A 6 5.28 -9.61 11.29
CA LYS A 6 3.88 -9.64 10.83
C LYS A 6 3.64 -8.65 9.69
N GLY A 7 4.18 -7.44 9.82
CA GLY A 7 4.06 -6.43 8.77
C GLY A 7 4.74 -6.86 7.48
N SER A 8 5.96 -7.41 7.60
CA SER A 8 6.72 -7.91 6.46
C SER A 8 6.01 -9.07 5.77
N GLN A 9 5.41 -9.98 6.55
CA GLN A 9 4.64 -11.10 6.01
C GLN A 9 3.43 -10.59 5.22
N GLY A 10 2.69 -9.62 5.76
CA GLY A 10 1.54 -9.03 5.09
C GLY A 10 1.92 -8.36 3.79
N GLU A 11 3.02 -7.60 3.80
CA GLU A 11 3.51 -6.96 2.58
C GLU A 11 3.89 -7.95 1.50
N GLN A 12 4.54 -9.06 1.89
CA GLN A 12 4.90 -10.11 0.94
C GLN A 12 3.66 -10.79 0.36
N GLN A 13 2.66 -11.07 1.20
CA GLN A 13 1.40 -11.66 0.75
C GLN A 13 0.67 -10.72 -0.21
N ALA A 14 0.66 -9.42 0.08
CA ALA A 14 0.04 -8.42 -0.78
C ALA A 14 0.77 -8.34 -2.13
N LEU A 15 2.09 -8.37 -2.12
CA LEU A 15 2.90 -8.35 -3.34
C LEU A 15 2.59 -9.53 -4.24
N GLU A 16 2.57 -10.73 -3.67
CA GLU A 16 2.27 -11.96 -4.43
C GLU A 16 0.86 -11.91 -5.03
N TYR A 17 -0.09 -11.41 -4.25
CA TYR A 17 -1.48 -11.26 -4.71
C TYR A 17 -1.57 -10.31 -5.92
N LEU A 18 -0.89 -9.17 -5.85
CA LEU A 18 -0.92 -8.17 -6.92
C LEU A 18 -0.20 -8.67 -8.18
N ILE A 19 0.92 -9.37 -8.00
CA ILE A 19 1.63 -9.96 -9.14
C ILE A 19 0.74 -10.98 -9.86
N LYS A 20 0.01 -11.80 -9.12
CA LYS A 20 -0.94 -12.76 -9.72
C LYS A 20 -2.07 -12.06 -10.48
N LYS A 21 -2.45 -10.85 -10.05
CA LYS A 21 -3.43 -10.03 -10.76
C LYS A 21 -2.89 -9.39 -12.03
N GLY A 22 -1.59 -9.50 -12.27
CA GLY A 22 -0.95 -8.94 -13.46
C GLY A 22 -0.27 -7.60 -13.25
N TYR A 23 -0.20 -7.12 -12.00
CA TYR A 23 0.51 -5.88 -11.68
C TYR A 23 2.02 -6.13 -11.71
N LYS A 24 2.77 -5.11 -12.09
CA LYS A 24 4.24 -5.17 -12.09
C LYS A 24 4.77 -4.53 -10.82
N PHE A 25 5.75 -5.17 -10.20
CA PHE A 25 6.44 -4.63 -9.03
C PHE A 25 7.41 -3.53 -9.44
N ILE A 26 7.39 -2.41 -8.71
CA ILE A 26 8.33 -1.31 -8.92
C ILE A 26 9.22 -1.15 -7.69
N ASP A 27 8.65 -0.99 -6.49
CA ASP A 27 9.44 -0.78 -5.29
C ASP A 27 8.62 -1.10 -4.05
N LYS A 28 9.28 -1.22 -2.91
CA LYS A 28 8.60 -1.43 -1.64
C LYS A 28 9.26 -0.62 -0.54
N ASN A 29 8.49 -0.29 0.49
CA ASN A 29 8.97 0.42 1.68
C ASN A 29 9.70 1.71 1.32
N TRP A 30 9.12 2.48 0.42
CA TRP A 30 9.70 3.75 0.00
C TRP A 30 9.38 4.83 1.02
N HIS A 31 10.42 5.50 1.50
CA HIS A 31 10.28 6.52 2.55
C HIS A 31 10.62 7.90 2.02
N TYR A 32 9.75 8.88 2.33
CA TYR A 32 10.07 10.29 2.21
C TYR A 32 10.55 10.84 3.56
N SER A 33 9.83 10.48 4.64
CA SER A 33 10.14 10.91 6.00
C SER A 33 9.63 9.84 6.96
N LYS A 34 9.85 10.05 8.27
CA LYS A 34 9.43 9.09 9.30
C LYS A 34 7.96 8.69 9.20
N ASN A 35 7.10 9.66 8.86
CA ASN A 35 5.64 9.44 8.84
C ASN A 35 5.07 9.32 7.43
N ALA A 36 5.89 9.43 6.40
CA ALA A 36 5.44 9.39 5.00
C ALA A 36 6.13 8.24 4.27
N GLU A 37 5.47 7.10 4.27
CA GLU A 37 5.97 5.84 3.72
C GLU A 37 4.94 5.23 2.80
N ILE A 38 5.42 4.54 1.76
CA ILE A 38 4.58 3.77 0.85
C ILE A 38 5.02 2.31 0.96
N ASP A 39 4.07 1.42 1.28
CA ASP A 39 4.38 0.01 1.50
C ASP A 39 4.80 -0.68 0.22
N LEU A 40 4.03 -0.51 -0.86
CA LEU A 40 4.33 -1.09 -2.16
C LEU A 40 4.05 -0.07 -3.26
N ILE A 41 4.89 -0.08 -4.30
CA ILE A 41 4.66 0.67 -5.52
C ILE A 41 4.58 -0.34 -6.65
N MET A 42 3.45 -0.36 -7.34
CA MET A 42 3.16 -1.30 -8.41
C MET A 42 2.79 -0.54 -9.66
N GLN A 43 2.66 -1.24 -10.76
CA GLN A 43 2.15 -0.67 -12.01
C GLN A 43 1.09 -1.59 -12.58
N ASP A 44 -0.09 -1.02 -12.86
CA ASP A 44 -1.19 -1.68 -13.53
C ASP A 44 -1.36 -1.00 -14.89
N LYS A 45 -0.86 -1.66 -15.94
CA LYS A 45 -0.82 -1.10 -17.30
C LYS A 45 -0.06 0.24 -17.31
N LYS A 46 -0.76 1.36 -17.50
CA LYS A 46 -0.13 2.70 -17.54
C LYS A 46 -0.32 3.47 -16.24
N THR A 47 -0.89 2.84 -15.22
CA THR A 47 -1.20 3.50 -13.95
C THR A 47 -0.21 3.07 -12.87
N LEU A 48 0.41 4.04 -12.19
CA LEU A 48 1.18 3.78 -10.99
C LEU A 48 0.21 3.54 -9.84
N VAL A 49 0.45 2.48 -9.06
CA VAL A 49 -0.42 2.10 -7.96
C VAL A 49 0.39 2.12 -6.68
N PHE A 50 0.04 3.04 -5.79
CA PHE A 50 0.69 3.18 -4.49
C PHE A 50 -0.19 2.45 -3.48
N VAL A 51 0.36 1.45 -2.80
CA VAL A 51 -0.43 0.49 -2.03
C VAL A 51 -0.11 0.60 -0.54
N GLU A 52 -1.18 0.76 0.25
CA GLU A 52 -1.10 0.68 1.71
C GLU A 52 -1.58 -0.70 2.13
N VAL A 53 -0.73 -1.42 2.87
CA VAL A 53 -1.03 -2.79 3.32
C VAL A 53 -1.34 -2.77 4.81
N LYS A 54 -2.47 -3.35 5.20
CA LYS A 54 -2.83 -3.55 6.60
C LYS A 54 -3.10 -5.02 6.85
N SER A 55 -2.45 -5.57 7.86
CA SER A 55 -2.59 -6.97 8.24
C SER A 55 -3.04 -7.08 9.69
N ARG A 56 -3.98 -7.98 9.96
CA ARG A 56 -4.47 -8.31 11.29
C ARG A 56 -4.47 -9.82 11.45
N THR A 57 -4.27 -10.28 12.68
CA THR A 57 -4.39 -11.72 12.97
C THR A 57 -5.84 -12.16 12.87
N THR A 58 -6.76 -11.38 13.44
CA THR A 58 -8.20 -11.64 13.44
C THR A 58 -8.95 -10.33 13.25
N THR A 59 -10.30 -10.40 13.18
CA THR A 59 -11.16 -9.21 13.11
C THR A 59 -11.64 -8.74 14.47
N ASN A 60 -11.11 -9.31 15.56
CA ASN A 60 -11.60 -9.01 16.93
C ASN A 60 -11.48 -7.53 17.30
N PHE A 61 -10.55 -6.82 16.71
CA PHE A 61 -10.31 -5.39 16.99
C PHE A 61 -10.67 -4.50 15.81
N GLY A 62 -11.57 -4.98 14.96
CA GLY A 62 -12.07 -4.22 13.81
C GLY A 62 -11.44 -4.64 12.49
N HIS A 63 -11.96 -4.08 11.41
CA HIS A 63 -11.46 -4.35 10.06
C HIS A 63 -10.13 -3.61 9.82
N PRO A 64 -9.16 -4.24 9.12
CA PRO A 64 -7.87 -3.58 8.84
C PRO A 64 -7.98 -2.20 8.21
N PHE A 65 -8.96 -1.97 7.34
CA PHE A 65 -9.12 -0.67 6.68
C PHE A 65 -9.49 0.46 7.63
N GLU A 66 -9.99 0.16 8.84
CA GLU A 66 -10.25 1.17 9.85
C GLU A 66 -8.97 1.87 10.31
N ALA A 67 -7.81 1.26 10.09
CA ALA A 67 -6.52 1.87 10.42
C ALA A 67 -6.04 2.87 9.38
N ILE A 68 -6.72 2.96 8.22
CA ILE A 68 -6.35 3.91 7.17
C ILE A 68 -7.16 5.17 7.38
N THR A 69 -6.58 6.12 8.11
CA THR A 69 -7.23 7.39 8.47
C THR A 69 -6.95 8.45 7.41
N GLN A 70 -7.68 9.58 7.50
CA GLN A 70 -7.44 10.74 6.65
C GLN A 70 -6.01 11.27 6.79
N ASN A 71 -5.49 11.26 8.01
CA ASN A 71 -4.11 11.68 8.25
C ASN A 71 -3.11 10.74 7.58
N LYS A 72 -3.38 9.43 7.61
CA LYS A 72 -2.55 8.44 6.92
C LYS A 72 -2.53 8.69 5.41
N ILE A 73 -3.70 8.95 4.82
CA ILE A 73 -3.82 9.27 3.40
C ILE A 73 -3.03 10.53 3.06
N LYS A 74 -3.12 11.57 3.90
CA LYS A 74 -2.36 12.81 3.71
C LYS A 74 -0.85 12.52 3.65
N ASN A 75 -0.36 11.70 4.57
CA ASN A 75 1.06 11.34 4.62
C ASN A 75 1.48 10.51 3.41
N ILE A 76 0.62 9.60 2.96
CA ILE A 76 0.85 8.82 1.73
C ILE A 76 0.97 9.75 0.54
N LYS A 77 0.10 10.75 0.42
CA LYS A 77 0.15 11.72 -0.67
C LYS A 77 1.44 12.53 -0.67
N LEU A 78 1.95 12.89 0.51
CA LEU A 78 3.24 13.56 0.60
C LEU A 78 4.36 12.66 0.08
N ALA A 79 4.35 11.39 0.43
CA ALA A 79 5.34 10.44 -0.05
C ALA A 79 5.23 10.25 -1.56
N ILE A 80 4.00 10.16 -2.10
CA ILE A 80 3.79 10.03 -3.55
C ILE A 80 4.36 11.25 -4.29
N GLN A 81 4.08 12.44 -3.79
CA GLN A 81 4.56 13.66 -4.39
C GLN A 81 6.09 13.68 -4.47
N ALA A 82 6.75 13.30 -3.36
CA ALA A 82 8.20 13.22 -3.29
C ALA A 82 8.75 12.15 -4.24
N TYR A 83 8.08 11.00 -4.31
CA TYR A 83 8.47 9.93 -5.23
C TYR A 83 8.42 10.38 -6.69
N LEU A 84 7.33 11.02 -7.08
CA LEU A 84 7.14 11.47 -8.46
C LEU A 84 8.18 12.54 -8.83
N ILE A 85 8.48 13.46 -7.92
CA ILE A 85 9.51 14.48 -8.15
C ILE A 85 10.87 13.81 -8.33
N GLU A 86 11.23 12.86 -7.46
CA GLU A 86 12.51 12.16 -7.54
C GLU A 86 12.68 11.42 -8.86
N HIS A 87 11.57 10.93 -9.43
CA HIS A 87 11.57 10.18 -10.70
C HIS A 87 11.23 11.05 -11.89
N ALA A 88 11.32 12.38 -11.76
CA ALA A 88 11.08 13.36 -12.82
C ALA A 88 9.68 13.26 -13.43
N LYS A 89 8.68 12.99 -12.58
CA LYS A 89 7.27 12.89 -12.97
C LYS A 89 6.49 14.03 -12.33
N ASP A 90 5.43 14.46 -13.01
CA ASP A 90 4.58 15.56 -12.53
C ASP A 90 3.37 15.00 -11.79
N PHE A 91 3.21 15.41 -10.53
CA PHE A 91 2.08 14.98 -9.68
C PHE A 91 0.72 15.27 -10.34
N LYS A 92 0.62 16.35 -11.10
CA LYS A 92 -0.65 16.75 -11.73
C LYS A 92 -1.00 15.95 -12.98
N THR A 93 0.02 15.43 -13.69
CA THR A 93 -0.19 14.78 -14.98
C THR A 93 0.05 13.27 -14.94
N GLU A 94 0.75 12.79 -13.92
CA GLU A 94 1.02 11.36 -13.81
C GLU A 94 -0.27 10.59 -13.48
N ASN A 95 -0.48 9.49 -14.19
CA ASN A 95 -1.63 8.62 -13.94
C ASN A 95 -1.32 7.70 -12.77
N PHE A 96 -1.95 7.92 -11.62
CA PHE A 96 -1.73 7.09 -10.45
C PHE A 96 -2.99 6.95 -9.61
N ARG A 97 -3.01 5.94 -8.75
CA ARG A 97 -4.05 5.80 -7.74
C ARG A 97 -3.46 5.24 -6.46
N ILE A 98 -4.19 5.37 -5.36
CA ILE A 98 -3.83 4.82 -4.06
C ILE A 98 -4.78 3.67 -3.76
N ASP A 99 -4.21 2.47 -3.56
CA ASP A 99 -4.99 1.27 -3.27
C ASP A 99 -4.73 0.79 -1.84
N GLY A 100 -5.68 0.07 -1.28
CA GLY A 100 -5.53 -0.59 0.00
C GLY A 100 -5.59 -2.11 -0.14
N ILE A 101 -4.74 -2.80 0.60
CA ILE A 101 -4.81 -4.26 0.74
C ILE A 101 -5.01 -4.57 2.21
N ALA A 102 -6.08 -5.30 2.52
CA ALA A 102 -6.37 -5.74 3.88
C ALA A 102 -6.19 -7.25 3.96
N ILE A 103 -5.40 -7.69 4.94
CA ILE A 103 -5.13 -9.10 5.15
C ILE A 103 -5.56 -9.49 6.55
N ILE A 104 -6.31 -10.57 6.65
CA ILE A 104 -6.64 -11.21 7.92
C ILE A 104 -6.03 -12.59 7.89
N GLN A 105 -5.25 -12.94 8.92
CA GLN A 105 -4.50 -14.19 8.91
C GLN A 105 -5.33 -15.39 9.35
N LYS A 106 -6.31 -15.18 10.25
CA LYS A 106 -7.12 -16.29 10.81
C LYS A 106 -8.60 -15.94 10.88
N PRO A 107 -9.45 -16.52 10.02
CA PRO A 107 -9.09 -17.29 8.82
C PRO A 107 -8.48 -16.38 7.77
N PHE A 108 -7.62 -16.93 6.94
CA PHE A 108 -6.92 -16.13 5.94
C PHE A 108 -7.89 -15.54 4.93
N SER A 109 -7.78 -14.24 4.73
CA SER A 109 -8.47 -13.54 3.66
C SER A 109 -7.64 -12.34 3.21
N ILE A 110 -7.78 -11.98 1.95
CA ILE A 110 -7.12 -10.82 1.39
C ILE A 110 -8.15 -10.04 0.57
N GLU A 111 -8.18 -8.74 0.79
CA GLU A 111 -9.14 -7.85 0.15
C GLU A 111 -8.40 -6.68 -0.46
N HIS A 112 -8.69 -6.39 -1.73
CA HIS A 112 -8.06 -5.30 -2.47
C HIS A 112 -9.10 -4.24 -2.75
N LEU A 113 -8.86 -3.03 -2.27
CA LEU A 113 -9.74 -1.89 -2.50
C LEU A 113 -8.99 -0.88 -3.36
N GLU A 114 -9.49 -0.66 -4.57
CA GLU A 114 -8.87 0.29 -5.50
C GLU A 114 -9.32 1.71 -5.18
N ASN A 115 -8.38 2.65 -5.31
CA ASN A 115 -8.65 4.09 -5.24
C ASN A 115 -9.31 4.50 -3.91
N ILE A 116 -8.59 4.30 -2.80
CA ILE A 116 -9.12 4.47 -1.44
C ILE A 116 -9.19 5.93 -0.98
N TYR A 117 -8.86 6.88 -1.85
CA TYR A 117 -8.97 8.27 -1.42
C TYR A 117 -9.85 9.09 -2.35
#